data_ec005309100f475c241882b9ca3ea691
#
_entry.id   ec005309100f475c241882b9ca3ea691
#
_cell.length_a   1.000
_cell.length_b   1.000
_cell.length_c   1.000
_cell.angle_alpha   90.00
_cell.angle_beta   90.00
_cell.angle_gamma   90.00
#
_symmetry.space_group_name_H-M   'P 1'
#
loop_
_entity.id
_entity.type
_entity.pdbx_description
1 polymer ?
#
loop_
_entity_poly.entity_id
_entity_poly.type
_entity_poly.pdbx_seq_one_letter_code
_entity_poly.pdbx_strand_id
1 'polypeptide(L)'
;MKKHKVSFFFAALIFSTVTFACPFHMSMEYDDNSPVLPGTMQLTLAGMYAEQTGIIKPVTQLEGLPAFQRASWWLTLFSRKLELHGVEGVHILLADVPIWSSYGISNEGRLEVDITPPEDLANTIMLTHVSLQAIINGSLSMQEAFSNNIILIHKDNIKIKEKLMRS
;
A
#
# COMPACT_ATOMS: atom_id res chain seq x y z
N MET A 1 68.13 19.42 -21.08
CA MET A 1 66.70 19.60 -21.41
C MET A 1 65.93 18.41 -20.86
N LYS A 2 65.23 18.56 -19.70
CA LYS A 2 64.42 17.48 -19.09
C LYS A 2 62.96 17.71 -19.47
N LYS A 3 62.37 16.72 -20.21
CA LYS A 3 60.95 16.71 -20.59
C LYS A 3 60.12 16.17 -19.43
N HIS A 4 59.29 17.03 -18.84
CA HIS A 4 58.28 16.63 -17.85
C HIS A 4 57.09 16.01 -18.58
N LYS A 5 56.80 14.73 -18.28
CA LYS A 5 55.54 14.05 -18.68
C LYS A 5 54.46 14.42 -17.67
N VAL A 6 53.47 15.17 -18.10
CA VAL A 6 52.26 15.45 -17.33
C VAL A 6 51.33 14.24 -17.50
N SER A 7 51.16 13.53 -16.41
CA SER A 7 50.22 12.38 -16.35
C SER A 7 48.84 12.93 -15.96
N PHE A 8 47.90 12.91 -16.92
CA PHE A 8 46.50 13.29 -16.70
C PHE A 8 45.78 12.12 -16.02
N PHE A 9 45.48 12.30 -14.73
CA PHE A 9 44.67 11.36 -13.98
C PHE A 9 43.20 11.71 -14.24
N PHE A 10 42.54 10.91 -15.08
CA PHE A 10 41.07 10.99 -15.33
C PHE A 10 40.36 10.37 -14.14
N ALA A 11 39.86 11.17 -13.23
CA ALA A 11 39.01 10.75 -12.15
C ALA A 11 37.60 10.47 -12.74
N ALA A 12 37.28 9.20 -12.99
CA ALA A 12 35.97 8.78 -13.35
C ALA A 12 35.04 8.93 -12.13
N LEU A 13 34.22 9.98 -12.12
CA LEU A 13 33.10 10.12 -11.18
C LEU A 13 32.05 9.04 -11.53
N ILE A 14 32.03 7.98 -10.75
CA ILE A 14 30.97 6.98 -10.78
C ILE A 14 29.77 7.61 -10.10
N PHE A 15 28.84 8.12 -10.88
CA PHE A 15 27.49 8.47 -10.41
C PHE A 15 26.78 7.17 -10.05
N SER A 16 26.78 6.82 -8.77
CA SER A 16 25.88 5.80 -8.23
C SER A 16 24.46 6.33 -8.34
N THR A 17 23.72 5.90 -9.37
CA THR A 17 22.28 6.08 -9.42
C THR A 17 21.69 5.25 -8.29
N VAL A 18 21.21 5.93 -7.24
CA VAL A 18 20.41 5.30 -6.20
C VAL A 18 19.09 4.92 -6.87
N THR A 19 18.99 3.68 -7.33
CA THR A 19 17.71 3.09 -7.73
C THR A 19 16.90 2.93 -6.44
N PHE A 20 15.85 3.72 -6.28
CA PHE A 20 14.82 3.46 -5.27
C PHE A 20 14.13 2.15 -5.66
N ALA A 21 14.70 1.02 -5.21
CA ALA A 21 14.01 -0.25 -5.26
C ALA A 21 12.82 -0.16 -4.31
N CYS A 22 11.64 -0.55 -4.80
CA CYS A 22 10.44 -0.62 -3.98
C CYS A 22 10.74 -1.49 -2.75
N PRO A 23 10.45 -1.05 -1.50
CA PRO A 23 10.88 -1.73 -0.27
C PRO A 23 10.34 -3.16 -0.12
N PHE A 24 9.40 -3.56 -0.97
CA PHE A 24 8.77 -4.89 -0.98
C PHE A 24 9.31 -5.83 -2.06
N HIS A 25 10.42 -5.49 -2.73
CA HIS A 25 11.05 -6.38 -3.72
C HIS A 25 11.70 -7.60 -3.04
N MET A 26 10.89 -8.46 -2.45
CA MET A 26 11.24 -9.86 -2.29
C MET A 26 10.71 -10.60 -3.51
N SER A 27 11.58 -10.83 -4.50
CA SER A 27 11.47 -11.82 -5.60
C SER A 27 10.06 -12.31 -6.00
N MET A 28 9.03 -11.48 -5.88
CA MET A 28 7.81 -11.69 -6.62
C MET A 28 8.14 -11.32 -8.06
N GLU A 29 8.15 -12.28 -8.96
CA GLU A 29 7.99 -12.01 -10.37
C GLU A 29 6.78 -11.08 -10.44
N TYR A 30 7.06 -9.81 -10.68
CA TYR A 30 6.02 -8.82 -10.94
C TYR A 30 5.36 -9.30 -12.23
N ASP A 31 4.24 -9.98 -12.08
CA ASP A 31 3.43 -10.35 -13.23
C ASP A 31 2.94 -9.03 -13.83
N ASP A 32 3.53 -8.64 -14.97
CA ASP A 32 3.12 -7.47 -15.74
C ASP A 32 1.61 -7.50 -16.10
N ASN A 33 0.94 -8.63 -15.88
CA ASN A 33 -0.49 -8.83 -16.05
C ASN A 33 -1.32 -8.53 -14.79
N SER A 34 -0.71 -8.14 -13.65
CA SER A 34 -1.49 -7.75 -12.46
C SER A 34 -2.47 -6.64 -12.79
N PRO A 35 -3.78 -6.80 -12.52
CA PRO A 35 -4.77 -5.82 -12.88
C PRO A 35 -4.54 -4.53 -12.11
N VAL A 36 -4.24 -3.44 -12.84
CA VAL A 36 -4.18 -2.11 -12.25
C VAL A 36 -5.61 -1.59 -12.08
N LEU A 37 -6.08 -1.51 -10.84
CA LEU A 37 -7.41 -0.95 -10.56
C LEU A 37 -7.46 0.55 -10.87
N PRO A 38 -8.56 1.03 -11.48
CA PRO A 38 -8.79 2.47 -11.63
C PRO A 38 -8.72 3.17 -10.27
N GLY A 39 -7.98 4.26 -10.20
CA GLY A 39 -7.81 5.02 -8.95
C GLY A 39 -6.57 4.70 -8.13
N THR A 40 -5.81 3.62 -8.44
CA THR A 40 -4.59 3.26 -7.71
C THR A 40 -3.57 4.41 -7.69
N MET A 41 -3.32 5.04 -8.83
CA MET A 41 -2.39 6.17 -8.92
C MET A 41 -2.88 7.38 -8.12
N GLN A 42 -4.16 7.74 -8.23
CA GLN A 42 -4.76 8.84 -7.47
C GLN A 42 -4.68 8.59 -5.97
N LEU A 43 -4.93 7.35 -5.54
CA LEU A 43 -4.84 6.93 -4.16
C LEU A 43 -3.41 7.04 -3.61
N THR A 44 -2.41 6.59 -4.37
CA THR A 44 -1.00 6.72 -4.00
C THR A 44 -0.60 8.19 -3.86
N LEU A 45 -0.99 9.03 -4.81
CA LEU A 45 -0.73 10.47 -4.75
C LEU A 45 -1.45 11.13 -3.58
N ALA A 46 -2.70 10.74 -3.28
CA ALA A 46 -3.44 11.25 -2.12
C ALA A 46 -2.76 10.86 -0.81
N GLY A 47 -2.25 9.64 -0.69
CA GLY A 47 -1.46 9.18 0.46
C GLY A 47 -0.18 10.01 0.66
N MET A 48 0.60 10.20 -0.40
CA MET A 48 1.81 11.04 -0.38
C MET A 48 1.49 12.48 0.01
N TYR A 49 0.43 13.06 -0.54
CA TYR A 49 -0.02 14.40 -0.19
C TYR A 49 -0.42 14.51 1.27
N ALA A 50 -1.14 13.52 1.80
CA ALA A 50 -1.54 13.46 3.19
C ALA A 50 -0.35 13.39 4.15
N GLU A 51 0.72 12.67 3.79
CA GLU A 51 1.98 12.69 4.55
C GLU A 51 2.67 14.06 4.49
N GLN A 52 2.78 14.65 3.31
CA GLN A 52 3.43 15.97 3.13
C GLN A 52 2.71 17.10 3.87
N THR A 53 1.40 17.02 3.95
CA THR A 53 0.56 18.04 4.65
C THR A 53 0.35 17.73 6.14
N GLY A 54 0.88 16.62 6.64
CA GLY A 54 0.78 16.21 8.04
C GLY A 54 -0.59 15.65 8.45
N ILE A 55 -1.47 15.33 7.50
CA ILE A 55 -2.73 14.62 7.75
C ILE A 55 -2.42 13.20 8.25
N ILE A 56 -1.41 12.57 7.66
CA ILE A 56 -0.88 11.28 8.08
C ILE A 56 0.57 11.45 8.53
N LYS A 57 0.94 10.84 9.66
CA LYS A 57 2.32 10.82 10.10
C LYS A 57 3.13 9.84 9.26
N PRO A 58 4.32 10.23 8.79
CA PRO A 58 5.21 9.32 8.06
C PRO A 58 5.52 8.06 8.87
N VAL A 59 5.60 6.95 8.18
CA VAL A 59 5.94 5.65 8.76
C VAL A 59 7.41 5.34 8.48
N THR A 60 8.13 4.81 9.48
CA THR A 60 9.48 4.32 9.27
C THR A 60 9.50 3.31 8.13
N GLN A 61 10.29 3.57 7.11
CA GLN A 61 10.45 2.64 6.00
C GLN A 61 11.13 1.36 6.51
N LEU A 62 10.54 0.22 6.16
CA LEU A 62 11.11 -1.11 6.33
C LEU A 62 11.19 -1.76 4.96
N GLU A 63 12.07 -2.74 4.81
CA GLU A 63 12.26 -3.47 3.56
C GLU A 63 12.14 -4.98 3.80
N GLY A 64 11.82 -5.72 2.74
CA GLY A 64 11.77 -7.18 2.76
C GLY A 64 10.80 -7.76 3.79
N LEU A 65 11.19 -8.86 4.43
CA LEU A 65 10.34 -9.61 5.36
C LEU A 65 9.79 -8.79 6.54
N PRO A 66 10.56 -7.91 7.20
CA PRO A 66 10.01 -7.05 8.26
C PRO A 66 8.89 -6.13 7.79
N ALA A 67 8.99 -5.60 6.56
CA ALA A 67 7.95 -4.76 5.97
C ALA A 67 6.67 -5.56 5.70
N PHE A 68 6.81 -6.75 5.12
CA PHE A 68 5.70 -7.67 4.88
C PHE A 68 5.00 -8.12 6.17
N GLN A 69 5.77 -8.49 7.20
CA GLN A 69 5.21 -8.88 8.50
C GLN A 69 4.41 -7.75 9.15
N ARG A 70 4.92 -6.51 9.04
CA ARG A 70 4.23 -5.32 9.54
C ARG A 70 2.94 -5.07 8.78
N ALA A 71 2.96 -5.12 7.44
CA ALA A 71 1.76 -4.95 6.62
C ALA A 71 0.71 -6.03 6.94
N SER A 72 1.11 -7.29 7.06
CA SER A 72 0.23 -8.41 7.42
C SER A 72 -0.40 -8.23 8.80
N TRP A 73 0.37 -7.73 9.77
CA TRP A 73 -0.16 -7.41 11.10
C TRP A 73 -1.19 -6.28 11.04
N TRP A 74 -0.94 -5.22 10.29
CA TRP A 74 -1.89 -4.14 10.12
C TRP A 74 -3.16 -4.58 9.39
N LEU A 75 -3.05 -5.43 8.38
CA LEU A 75 -4.20 -6.03 7.70
C LEU A 75 -5.02 -6.88 8.66
N THR A 76 -4.39 -7.61 9.58
CA THR A 76 -5.09 -8.36 10.64
C THR A 76 -5.86 -7.42 11.59
N LEU A 77 -5.29 -6.29 11.97
CA LEU A 77 -6.00 -5.30 12.78
C LEU A 77 -7.15 -4.64 12.00
N PHE A 78 -6.94 -4.41 10.71
CA PHE A 78 -7.96 -3.85 9.84
C PHE A 78 -9.13 -4.80 9.62
N SER A 79 -8.88 -6.10 9.45
CA SER A 79 -9.96 -7.09 9.32
C SER A 79 -10.86 -7.13 10.56
N ARG A 80 -10.30 -6.98 11.76
CA ARG A 80 -11.12 -6.83 12.99
C ARG A 80 -11.99 -5.58 12.97
N LYS A 81 -11.50 -4.49 12.39
CA LYS A 81 -12.29 -3.28 12.20
C LYS A 81 -13.41 -3.51 11.19
N LEU A 82 -13.16 -4.22 10.08
CA LEU A 82 -14.18 -4.62 9.13
C LEU A 82 -15.27 -5.48 9.79
N GLU A 83 -14.87 -6.46 10.61
CA GLU A 83 -15.78 -7.30 11.40
C GLU A 83 -16.72 -6.47 12.29
N LEU A 84 -16.18 -5.52 13.05
CA LEU A 84 -16.96 -4.63 13.91
C LEU A 84 -18.02 -3.83 13.15
N HIS A 85 -17.78 -3.53 11.89
CA HIS A 85 -18.72 -2.83 11.01
C HIS A 85 -19.60 -3.77 10.16
N GLY A 86 -19.52 -5.08 10.36
CA GLY A 86 -20.26 -6.07 9.59
C GLY A 86 -19.90 -6.08 8.10
N VAL A 87 -18.63 -5.88 7.78
CA VAL A 87 -18.08 -5.91 6.42
C VAL A 87 -17.36 -7.23 6.21
N GLU A 88 -17.85 -8.04 5.30
CA GLU A 88 -17.28 -9.33 4.90
C GLU A 88 -17.40 -9.49 3.38
N GLY A 89 -16.69 -10.47 2.80
CA GLY A 89 -16.73 -10.75 1.37
C GLY A 89 -16.01 -9.66 0.56
N VAL A 90 -14.85 -9.20 1.02
CA VAL A 90 -14.09 -8.10 0.43
C VAL A 90 -12.67 -8.50 0.07
N HIS A 91 -12.16 -7.88 -0.98
CA HIS A 91 -10.73 -7.84 -1.25
C HIS A 91 -10.12 -6.55 -0.68
N ILE A 92 -8.84 -6.59 -0.35
CA ILE A 92 -8.08 -5.44 0.13
C ILE A 92 -6.81 -5.34 -0.69
N LEU A 93 -6.56 -4.18 -1.29
CA LEU A 93 -5.35 -3.89 -2.06
C LEU A 93 -4.55 -2.78 -1.37
N LEU A 94 -3.33 -3.09 -0.97
CA LEU A 94 -2.34 -2.06 -0.62
C LEU A 94 -1.70 -1.55 -1.91
N ALA A 95 -2.12 -0.36 -2.36
CA ALA A 95 -1.83 0.13 -3.70
C ALA A 95 -0.36 0.54 -3.93
N ASP A 96 0.35 0.90 -2.87
CA ASP A 96 1.75 1.33 -2.88
C ASP A 96 2.75 0.17 -2.70
N VAL A 97 2.26 -1.00 -2.30
CA VAL A 97 3.05 -2.21 -2.04
C VAL A 97 2.33 -3.46 -2.58
N PRO A 98 1.83 -3.49 -3.76
CA PRO A 98 0.81 -4.30 -4.41
C PRO A 98 0.49 -5.64 -3.72
N ILE A 99 0.11 -5.59 -2.44
CA ILE A 99 -0.31 -6.76 -1.67
C ILE A 99 -1.82 -6.89 -1.77
N TRP A 100 -2.27 -8.01 -2.32
CA TRP A 100 -3.66 -8.41 -2.34
C TRP A 100 -3.99 -9.26 -1.12
N SER A 101 -5.15 -9.04 -0.56
CA SER A 101 -5.67 -9.81 0.57
C SER A 101 -7.17 -10.01 0.40
N SER A 102 -7.74 -11.04 1.04
CA SER A 102 -9.18 -11.26 1.10
C SER A 102 -9.65 -11.40 2.54
N TYR A 103 -10.87 -10.96 2.82
CA TYR A 103 -11.51 -11.11 4.11
C TYR A 103 -12.95 -11.61 3.96
N GLY A 104 -13.24 -12.75 4.57
CA GLY A 104 -14.59 -13.34 4.59
C GLY A 104 -15.08 -13.87 3.23
N ILE A 105 -14.18 -14.21 2.28
CA ILE A 105 -14.54 -14.76 0.97
C ILE A 105 -14.56 -16.27 1.00
N SER A 106 -13.45 -16.91 1.31
CA SER A 106 -13.31 -18.38 1.28
C SER A 106 -13.63 -19.03 2.63
N ASN A 107 -13.40 -18.32 3.74
CA ASN A 107 -13.70 -18.80 5.09
C ASN A 107 -14.27 -17.65 5.89
N GLU A 108 -15.44 -17.85 6.49
CA GLU A 108 -16.14 -16.83 7.26
C GLU A 108 -15.22 -16.16 8.29
N GLY A 109 -15.08 -14.83 8.18
CA GLY A 109 -14.30 -14.01 9.09
C GLY A 109 -12.78 -14.22 9.05
N ARG A 110 -12.23 -14.98 8.09
CA ARG A 110 -10.78 -15.20 7.96
C ARG A 110 -10.15 -14.21 6.98
N LEU A 111 -9.02 -13.64 7.40
CA LEU A 111 -8.14 -12.86 6.55
C LEU A 111 -7.11 -13.78 5.88
N GLU A 112 -6.98 -13.66 4.56
CA GLU A 112 -5.91 -14.26 3.77
C GLU A 112 -5.06 -13.12 3.19
N VAL A 113 -3.75 -13.13 3.44
CA VAL A 113 -2.81 -12.10 3.00
C VAL A 113 -1.93 -12.67 1.90
N ASP A 114 -1.55 -11.81 0.93
CA ASP A 114 -0.69 -12.17 -0.19
C ASP A 114 -1.31 -13.23 -1.10
N ILE A 115 -2.55 -12.97 -1.48
CA ILE A 115 -3.28 -13.81 -2.44
C ILE A 115 -2.96 -13.37 -3.87
N THR A 116 -3.17 -14.27 -4.82
CA THR A 116 -3.19 -13.91 -6.24
C THR A 116 -4.31 -12.88 -6.49
N PRO A 117 -4.08 -11.86 -7.35
CA PRO A 117 -5.13 -10.92 -7.72
C PRO A 117 -6.41 -11.63 -8.14
N PRO A 118 -7.58 -11.25 -7.60
CA PRO A 118 -8.85 -11.91 -7.91
C PRO A 118 -9.31 -11.59 -9.33
N GLU A 119 -10.06 -12.50 -9.96
CA GLU A 119 -10.69 -12.26 -11.26
C GLU A 119 -11.84 -11.24 -11.14
N ASP A 120 -12.66 -11.36 -10.09
CA ASP A 120 -13.67 -10.36 -9.77
C ASP A 120 -13.11 -9.32 -8.80
N LEU A 121 -12.95 -8.11 -9.28
CA LEU A 121 -12.41 -6.97 -8.54
C LEU A 121 -13.49 -6.18 -7.78
N ALA A 122 -14.76 -6.63 -7.79
CA ALA A 122 -15.82 -5.96 -7.03
C ALA A 122 -15.54 -6.03 -5.52
N ASN A 123 -16.05 -5.04 -4.80
CA ASN A 123 -15.89 -4.91 -3.35
C ASN A 123 -14.43 -4.87 -2.88
N THR A 124 -13.54 -4.33 -3.72
CA THR A 124 -12.13 -4.15 -3.33
C THR A 124 -11.93 -2.83 -2.59
N ILE A 125 -11.46 -2.91 -1.37
CA ILE A 125 -11.00 -1.77 -0.57
C ILE A 125 -9.55 -1.48 -0.95
N MET A 126 -9.27 -0.26 -1.40
CA MET A 126 -7.96 0.18 -1.84
C MET A 126 -7.44 1.26 -0.91
N LEU A 127 -6.23 1.11 -0.40
CA LEU A 127 -5.55 2.08 0.45
C LEU A 127 -4.03 1.88 0.34
N THR A 128 -3.25 2.85 0.85
CA THR A 128 -1.80 2.70 0.98
C THR A 128 -1.45 2.09 2.34
N HIS A 129 -0.23 1.54 2.49
CA HIS A 129 0.21 0.98 3.77
C HIS A 129 0.26 2.06 4.87
N VAL A 130 0.64 3.30 4.53
CA VAL A 130 0.66 4.42 5.48
C VAL A 130 -0.75 4.85 5.91
N SER A 131 -1.71 4.82 4.96
CA SER A 131 -3.12 5.10 5.25
C SER A 131 -3.72 4.02 6.15
N LEU A 132 -3.40 2.76 5.89
CA LEU A 132 -3.81 1.63 6.72
C LEU A 132 -3.33 1.80 8.15
N GLN A 133 -2.06 2.14 8.35
CA GLN A 133 -1.50 2.38 9.68
C GLN A 133 -2.19 3.55 10.39
N ALA A 134 -2.46 4.67 9.70
CA ALA A 134 -3.13 5.83 10.27
C ALA A 134 -4.57 5.52 10.73
N ILE A 135 -5.29 4.69 9.96
CA ILE A 135 -6.64 4.24 10.29
C ILE A 135 -6.63 3.31 11.52
N ILE A 136 -5.65 2.39 11.60
CA ILE A 136 -5.56 1.42 12.69
C ILE A 136 -5.22 2.09 14.00
N ASN A 137 -4.27 3.01 14.00
CA ASN A 137 -3.86 3.72 15.23
C ASN A 137 -4.81 4.86 15.63
N GLY A 138 -5.87 5.09 14.84
CA GLY A 138 -6.89 6.10 15.11
C GLY A 138 -6.46 7.55 14.84
N SER A 139 -5.31 7.77 14.20
CA SER A 139 -4.88 9.13 13.80
C SER A 139 -5.61 9.65 12.56
N LEU A 140 -6.27 8.75 11.82
CA LEU A 140 -7.14 9.06 10.69
C LEU A 140 -8.47 8.31 10.87
N SER A 141 -9.59 9.02 10.94
CA SER A 141 -10.91 8.41 10.96
C SER A 141 -11.30 7.87 9.58
N MET A 142 -12.25 6.92 9.52
CA MET A 142 -12.80 6.43 8.25
C MET A 142 -13.43 7.55 7.43
N GLN A 143 -14.13 8.46 8.08
CA GLN A 143 -14.76 9.61 7.43
C GLN A 143 -13.71 10.52 6.75
N GLU A 144 -12.63 10.85 7.45
CA GLU A 144 -11.53 11.64 6.89
C GLU A 144 -10.83 10.91 5.76
N ALA A 145 -10.59 9.61 5.91
CA ALA A 145 -9.97 8.77 4.89
C ALA A 145 -10.77 8.77 3.58
N PHE A 146 -12.09 8.62 3.65
CA PHE A 146 -12.96 8.72 2.47
C PHE A 146 -13.07 10.14 1.91
N SER A 147 -13.16 11.17 2.76
CA SER A 147 -13.28 12.58 2.35
C SER A 147 -12.03 13.08 1.63
N ASN A 148 -10.86 12.57 2.00
CA ASN A 148 -9.58 12.93 1.38
C ASN A 148 -9.15 11.97 0.27
N ASN A 149 -10.00 11.02 -0.15
CA ASN A 149 -9.70 9.97 -1.14
C ASN A 149 -8.45 9.13 -0.80
N ILE A 150 -8.18 8.94 0.49
CA ILE A 150 -7.07 8.14 1.04
C ILE A 150 -7.45 6.65 1.12
N ILE A 151 -8.74 6.36 1.06
CA ILE A 151 -9.33 5.05 0.90
C ILE A 151 -10.35 5.10 -0.24
N LEU A 152 -10.33 4.11 -1.12
CA LEU A 152 -11.29 3.97 -2.22
C LEU A 152 -11.90 2.57 -2.18
N ILE A 153 -13.09 2.43 -2.74
CA ILE A 153 -13.73 1.12 -2.93
C ILE A 153 -14.08 0.95 -4.40
N HIS A 154 -13.56 -0.11 -4.99
CA HIS A 154 -13.89 -0.47 -6.35
C HIS A 154 -15.19 -1.29 -6.38
N LYS A 155 -16.20 -0.80 -7.12
CA LYS A 155 -17.54 -1.45 -7.28
C LYS A 155 -18.15 -1.88 -5.94
N ASP A 156 -18.53 -0.90 -5.11
CA ASP A 156 -19.11 -1.12 -3.77
C ASP A 156 -20.52 -1.72 -3.83
N ASN A 157 -20.62 -3.01 -4.15
CA ASN A 157 -21.90 -3.71 -4.33
C ASN A 157 -22.59 -4.04 -3.00
N ILE A 158 -21.83 -4.13 -1.89
CA ILE A 158 -22.31 -4.52 -0.57
C ILE A 158 -22.37 -3.37 0.43
N LYS A 159 -22.24 -2.13 -0.07
CA LYS A 159 -22.29 -0.88 0.72
C LYS A 159 -21.22 -0.81 1.82
N ILE A 160 -19.99 -1.17 1.47
CA ILE A 160 -18.83 -1.14 2.36
C ILE A 160 -18.63 0.26 2.94
N LYS A 161 -18.64 1.29 2.09
CA LYS A 161 -18.47 2.68 2.52
C LYS A 161 -19.53 3.08 3.54
N GLU A 162 -20.78 2.78 3.28
CA GLU A 162 -21.90 3.09 4.19
C GLU A 162 -21.70 2.40 5.54
N LYS A 163 -21.33 1.13 5.56
CA LYS A 163 -21.08 0.35 6.77
C LYS A 163 -19.90 0.93 7.59
N LEU A 164 -18.77 1.23 6.92
CA LEU A 164 -17.58 1.75 7.57
C LEU A 164 -17.74 3.19 8.10
N MET A 165 -18.70 3.95 7.59
CA MET A 165 -19.00 5.32 8.06
C MET A 165 -20.06 5.37 9.18
N ARG A 166 -20.68 4.25 9.52
CA ARG A 166 -21.58 4.14 10.68
C ARG A 166 -20.73 3.94 11.94
N SER A 167 -20.31 5.02 12.57
CA SER A 167 -19.61 5.01 13.88
C SER A 167 -20.56 5.39 15.00
#